data_db80e9d0fe58519053e91c1451dd0d87
#
_entry.id   db80e9d0fe58519053e91c1451dd0d87
#
_cell.length_a   1.000
_cell.length_b   1.000
_cell.length_c   1.000
_cell.angle_alpha   90.00
_cell.angle_beta   90.00
_cell.angle_gamma   90.00
#
_symmetry.space_group_name_H-M   'P 1'
#
loop_
_entity.id
_entity.type
_entity.pdbx_description
1 polymer ?
#
loop_
_entity_poly.entity_id
_entity_poly.type
_entity_poly.pdbx_seq_one_letter_code
_entity_poly.pdbx_strand_id
1 'polypeptide(L)'
;MKKRMVLWMAFALIAYAASAQYETKLREHLFISKLSDTVYVVTHYFPWESNSLVVKASAQEMVLIDTPYDTSATALMLDWVLSQFGPVRITAINTGFHVDNLGGYQYLRENGIDIYGADRTCELIDERGFQTQQQIISWLTPAQKHIKEVYETMVFTKPNKVFPLEEGIFLRIGDLDFEVFFPGESHSPDNVVVYISECCLLFGGCMVKTLHAENLGFTGDANLSEWPLSLKVLQQKYPYAKTIIPHHGMWDDMSLVQHTIDLLTN
;
A
#
# COMPACT_ATOMS: atom_id res chain seq x y z
N MET A 1 -20.68 51.30 45.43
CA MET A 1 -19.56 50.40 45.21
C MET A 1 -20.02 49.18 44.39
N LYS A 2 -19.75 49.15 43.06
CA LYS A 2 -20.11 48.04 42.19
C LYS A 2 -18.90 47.12 42.02
N LYS A 3 -18.98 45.90 42.54
CA LYS A 3 -17.96 44.85 42.37
C LYS A 3 -18.11 44.34 40.91
N ARG A 4 -17.08 44.54 40.09
CA ARG A 4 -16.91 43.92 38.79
C ARG A 4 -16.38 42.49 39.03
N MET A 5 -17.20 41.50 38.68
CA MET A 5 -16.82 40.12 38.63
C MET A 5 -16.09 39.86 37.30
N VAL A 6 -14.78 39.58 37.35
CA VAL A 6 -13.96 39.21 36.19
C VAL A 6 -14.10 37.70 36.00
N LEU A 7 -14.78 37.33 34.92
CA LEU A 7 -14.94 35.95 34.51
C LEU A 7 -13.68 35.50 33.78
N TRP A 8 -12.87 34.63 34.37
CA TRP A 8 -11.74 33.98 33.70
C TRP A 8 -12.27 32.84 32.85
N MET A 9 -12.31 33.02 31.51
CA MET A 9 -12.47 31.92 30.58
C MET A 9 -11.13 31.17 30.50
N ALA A 10 -11.10 29.98 31.11
CA ALA A 10 -10.02 29.02 30.85
C ALA A 10 -10.23 28.42 29.47
N PHE A 11 -9.44 28.84 28.50
CA PHE A 11 -9.28 28.13 27.23
C PHE A 11 -8.49 26.85 27.54
N ALA A 12 -9.18 25.70 27.56
CA ALA A 12 -8.53 24.40 27.48
C ALA A 12 -7.92 24.25 26.08
N LEU A 13 -6.64 24.48 25.98
CA LEU A 13 -5.84 24.02 24.83
C LEU A 13 -5.86 22.47 24.88
N ILE A 14 -6.71 21.88 24.05
CA ILE A 14 -6.57 20.46 23.70
C ILE A 14 -5.32 20.40 22.82
N ALA A 15 -4.18 20.09 23.45
CA ALA A 15 -3.01 19.68 22.72
C ALA A 15 -3.33 18.34 22.05
N TYR A 16 -3.57 18.37 20.74
CA TYR A 16 -3.44 17.18 19.91
C TYR A 16 -1.98 16.75 20.02
N ALA A 17 -1.73 15.80 20.90
CA ALA A 17 -0.49 15.06 20.89
C ALA A 17 -0.52 14.24 19.58
N ALA A 18 0.12 14.76 18.53
CA ALA A 18 0.55 13.94 17.43
C ALA A 18 1.40 12.85 18.08
N SER A 19 0.89 11.61 18.14
CA SER A 19 1.67 10.45 18.58
C SER A 19 2.89 10.43 17.66
N ALA A 20 4.07 10.57 18.24
CA ALA A 20 5.32 10.46 17.51
C ALA A 20 5.32 9.10 16.84
N GLN A 21 5.17 9.10 15.52
CA GLN A 21 5.11 7.89 14.71
C GLN A 21 6.49 7.26 14.83
N TYR A 22 6.57 6.08 15.47
CA TYR A 22 7.85 5.40 15.65
C TYR A 22 8.33 4.90 14.29
N GLU A 23 9.44 5.42 13.81
CA GLU A 23 10.04 5.08 12.53
C GLU A 23 11.33 4.29 12.73
N THR A 24 11.41 3.09 12.15
CA THR A 24 12.62 2.27 12.11
C THR A 24 13.24 2.38 10.73
N LYS A 25 14.45 2.92 10.64
CA LYS A 25 15.23 2.96 9.39
C LYS A 25 15.96 1.63 9.21
N LEU A 26 15.63 0.89 8.14
CA LEU A 26 16.30 -0.36 7.79
C LEU A 26 17.53 -0.12 6.89
N ARG A 27 17.41 0.81 5.95
CA ARG A 27 18.52 1.33 5.12
C ARG A 27 18.20 2.76 4.69
N GLU A 28 19.07 3.40 3.87
CA GLU A 28 18.98 4.82 3.54
C GLU A 28 17.60 5.26 3.00
N HIS A 29 16.92 4.39 2.28
CA HIS A 29 15.64 4.71 1.63
C HIS A 29 14.51 3.72 2.00
N LEU A 30 14.67 2.97 3.09
CA LEU A 30 13.68 1.98 3.54
C LEU A 30 13.38 2.17 5.02
N PHE A 31 12.11 2.44 5.33
CA PHE A 31 11.63 2.79 6.65
C PHE A 31 10.43 1.94 7.05
N ILE A 32 10.26 1.72 8.35
CA ILE A 32 9.07 1.08 8.91
C ILE A 32 8.47 2.01 9.96
N SER A 33 7.23 2.40 9.74
CA SER A 33 6.43 3.21 10.65
C SER A 33 5.37 2.36 11.32
N LYS A 34 5.33 2.38 12.65
CA LYS A 34 4.32 1.64 13.41
C LYS A 34 3.01 2.43 13.40
N LEU A 35 1.99 1.92 12.72
CA LEU A 35 0.65 2.51 12.71
C LEU A 35 -0.16 2.07 13.96
N SER A 36 -0.03 0.79 14.34
CA SER A 36 -0.66 0.21 15.52
C SER A 36 0.17 -0.98 16.03
N ASP A 37 -0.30 -1.67 17.08
CA ASP A 37 0.34 -2.92 17.52
C ASP A 37 0.20 -4.06 16.51
N THR A 38 -0.69 -3.89 15.54
CA THR A 38 -1.02 -4.89 14.50
C THR A 38 -0.47 -4.51 13.13
N VAL A 39 -0.39 -3.22 12.79
CA VAL A 39 -0.10 -2.75 11.42
C VAL A 39 1.16 -1.89 11.40
N TYR A 40 2.04 -2.19 10.46
CA TYR A 40 3.27 -1.47 10.17
C TYR A 40 3.28 -1.08 8.69
N VAL A 41 3.56 0.19 8.41
CA VAL A 41 3.73 0.71 7.06
C VAL A 41 5.21 0.66 6.71
N VAL A 42 5.54 0.03 5.60
CA VAL A 42 6.90 -0.04 5.06
C VAL A 42 6.99 0.92 3.89
N THR A 43 7.75 2.01 4.06
CA THR A 43 7.93 3.03 3.04
C THR A 43 9.30 2.87 2.38
N HIS A 44 9.32 2.73 1.05
CA HIS A 44 10.52 2.57 0.25
C HIS A 44 10.61 3.63 -0.84
N TYR A 45 11.71 4.38 -0.88
CA TYR A 45 12.01 5.38 -1.90
C TYR A 45 12.97 4.79 -2.94
N PHE A 46 12.43 4.27 -4.09
CA PHE A 46 13.27 3.60 -5.07
C PHE A 46 12.65 3.55 -6.49
N PRO A 47 12.76 4.57 -7.32
CA PRO A 47 13.24 5.93 -7.05
C PRO A 47 12.16 6.84 -6.44
N TRP A 48 10.89 6.40 -6.50
CA TRP A 48 9.73 7.09 -5.93
C TRP A 48 9.37 6.48 -4.58
N GLU A 49 8.61 7.19 -3.80
CA GLU A 49 8.04 6.67 -2.57
C GLU A 49 6.99 5.60 -2.87
N SER A 50 7.02 4.47 -2.16
CA SER A 50 5.88 3.56 -2.11
C SER A 50 5.70 2.94 -0.73
N ASN A 51 4.45 2.66 -0.37
CA ASN A 51 4.03 2.00 0.86
C ASN A 51 3.61 0.56 0.56
N SER A 52 4.06 -0.34 1.41
CA SER A 52 3.54 -1.69 1.56
C SER A 52 3.25 -1.94 3.05
N LEU A 53 2.54 -3.00 3.41
CA LEU A 53 2.20 -3.27 4.79
C LEU A 53 2.79 -4.57 5.30
N VAL A 54 3.14 -4.56 6.59
CA VAL A 54 3.30 -5.76 7.41
C VAL A 54 2.19 -5.76 8.45
N VAL A 55 1.35 -6.78 8.43
CA VAL A 55 0.21 -6.93 9.34
C VAL A 55 0.40 -8.16 10.21
N LYS A 56 0.42 -7.96 11.52
CA LYS A 56 0.49 -9.04 12.51
C LYS A 56 -0.91 -9.65 12.66
N ALA A 57 -1.16 -10.74 11.96
CA ALA A 57 -2.46 -11.40 11.95
C ALA A 57 -2.68 -12.26 13.21
N SER A 58 -1.60 -12.79 13.79
CA SER A 58 -1.59 -13.47 15.10
C SER A 58 -0.18 -13.48 15.69
N ALA A 59 0.04 -14.22 16.77
CA ALA A 59 1.39 -14.41 17.32
C ALA A 59 2.32 -15.19 16.37
N GLN A 60 1.78 -15.95 15.42
CA GLN A 60 2.53 -16.86 14.54
C GLN A 60 2.31 -16.58 13.06
N GLU A 61 1.49 -15.60 12.69
CA GLU A 61 1.13 -15.32 11.31
C GLU A 61 1.23 -13.83 10.99
N MET A 62 1.94 -13.54 9.89
CA MET A 62 2.07 -12.21 9.32
C MET A 62 1.51 -12.17 7.91
N VAL A 63 0.90 -11.06 7.55
CA VAL A 63 0.45 -10.79 6.19
C VAL A 63 1.21 -9.58 5.64
N LEU A 64 1.75 -9.72 4.45
CA LEU A 64 2.29 -8.62 3.68
C LEU A 64 1.22 -8.16 2.68
N ILE A 65 1.01 -6.86 2.55
CA ILE A 65 0.21 -6.30 1.45
C ILE A 65 1.18 -5.54 0.57
N ASP A 66 1.41 -6.07 -0.63
CA ASP A 66 2.45 -5.67 -1.57
C ASP A 66 3.87 -5.78 -0.98
N THR A 67 4.88 -5.31 -1.71
CA THR A 67 6.28 -5.37 -1.30
C THR A 67 7.02 -4.08 -1.64
N PRO A 68 8.15 -3.80 -0.98
CA PRO A 68 9.10 -2.81 -1.50
C PRO A 68 9.49 -3.08 -2.96
N TYR A 69 10.03 -2.07 -3.65
CA TYR A 69 10.36 -2.08 -5.08
C TYR A 69 11.37 -3.14 -5.54
N ASP A 70 12.13 -3.74 -4.64
CA ASP A 70 13.16 -4.71 -5.00
C ASP A 70 13.31 -5.85 -3.98
N THR A 71 13.96 -6.91 -4.43
CA THR A 71 14.21 -8.12 -3.63
C THR A 71 15.07 -7.84 -2.40
N SER A 72 16.05 -6.93 -2.49
CA SER A 72 16.95 -6.65 -1.36
C SER A 72 16.25 -5.85 -0.26
N ALA A 73 15.37 -4.92 -0.61
CA ALA A 73 14.54 -4.21 0.36
C ALA A 73 13.53 -5.15 1.01
N THR A 74 12.95 -6.05 0.23
CA THR A 74 12.01 -7.08 0.74
C THR A 74 12.71 -8.05 1.68
N ALA A 75 13.95 -8.46 1.39
CA ALA A 75 14.76 -9.27 2.30
C ALA A 75 14.97 -8.56 3.65
N LEU A 76 15.38 -7.29 3.65
CA LEU A 76 15.55 -6.50 4.87
C LEU A 76 14.24 -6.33 5.67
N MET A 77 13.12 -6.15 4.97
CA MET A 77 11.79 -6.13 5.61
C MET A 77 11.48 -7.46 6.30
N LEU A 78 11.74 -8.60 5.63
CA LEU A 78 11.52 -9.92 6.22
C LEU A 78 12.47 -10.20 7.39
N ASP A 79 13.74 -9.82 7.29
CA ASP A 79 14.71 -9.93 8.39
C ASP A 79 14.21 -9.13 9.61
N TRP A 80 13.68 -7.94 9.39
CA TRP A 80 13.08 -7.14 10.45
C TRP A 80 11.86 -7.86 11.05
N VAL A 81 10.95 -8.39 10.24
CA VAL A 81 9.79 -9.18 10.72
C VAL A 81 10.23 -10.31 11.62
N LEU A 82 11.19 -11.12 11.16
CA LEU A 82 11.71 -12.26 11.93
C LEU A 82 12.44 -11.81 13.20
N SER A 83 13.13 -10.68 13.18
CA SER A 83 13.81 -10.12 14.36
C SER A 83 12.83 -9.63 15.43
N GLN A 84 11.68 -9.08 15.02
CA GLN A 84 10.68 -8.51 15.93
C GLN A 84 9.70 -9.56 16.47
N PHE A 85 9.33 -10.55 15.66
CA PHE A 85 8.23 -11.47 15.96
C PHE A 85 8.68 -12.94 16.08
N GLY A 86 9.95 -13.22 15.78
CA GLY A 86 10.48 -14.59 15.77
C GLY A 86 10.04 -15.37 14.53
N PRO A 87 10.14 -16.72 14.57
CA PRO A 87 9.69 -17.57 13.47
C PRO A 87 8.16 -17.48 13.31
N VAL A 88 7.71 -16.88 12.22
CA VAL A 88 6.30 -16.70 11.87
C VAL A 88 6.03 -17.22 10.46
N ARG A 89 4.79 -17.65 10.21
CA ARG A 89 4.31 -17.91 8.85
C ARG A 89 3.96 -16.61 8.18
N ILE A 90 4.42 -16.43 6.95
CA ILE A 90 4.19 -15.22 6.17
C ILE A 90 3.35 -15.57 4.95
N THR A 91 2.35 -14.76 4.66
CA THR A 91 1.51 -14.78 3.46
C THR A 91 1.52 -13.40 2.85
N ALA A 92 1.56 -13.28 1.53
CA ALA A 92 1.49 -11.99 0.83
C ALA A 92 0.18 -11.86 0.04
N ILE A 93 -0.34 -10.64 -0.05
CA ILE A 93 -1.49 -10.24 -0.86
C ILE A 93 -1.01 -9.16 -1.82
N ASN A 94 -1.28 -9.35 -3.11
CA ASN A 94 -0.97 -8.42 -4.18
C ASN A 94 -2.16 -7.53 -4.50
N THR A 95 -1.90 -6.26 -4.82
CA THR A 95 -2.94 -5.31 -5.19
C THR A 95 -2.86 -4.78 -6.63
N GLY A 96 -1.87 -5.22 -7.43
CA GLY A 96 -1.75 -4.84 -8.83
C GLY A 96 -0.45 -5.31 -9.50
N PHE A 97 -0.31 -5.07 -10.81
CA PHE A 97 0.83 -5.58 -11.60
C PHE A 97 2.02 -4.61 -11.69
N HIS A 98 1.91 -3.41 -11.16
CA HIS A 98 3.02 -2.46 -11.17
C HIS A 98 4.13 -2.85 -10.20
N VAL A 99 5.35 -2.32 -10.45
CA VAL A 99 6.54 -2.74 -9.70
C VAL A 99 6.50 -2.37 -8.22
N ASP A 100 5.79 -1.34 -7.84
CA ASP A 100 5.54 -0.93 -6.46
C ASP A 100 4.61 -1.89 -5.69
N ASN A 101 3.91 -2.78 -6.42
CA ASN A 101 3.16 -3.89 -5.82
C ASN A 101 4.04 -5.14 -5.67
N LEU A 102 4.84 -5.47 -6.68
CA LEU A 102 5.40 -6.82 -6.85
C LEU A 102 6.94 -6.91 -6.90
N GLY A 103 7.66 -5.80 -6.71
CA GLY A 103 9.13 -5.76 -6.91
C GLY A 103 9.93 -6.76 -6.08
N GLY A 104 9.41 -7.21 -4.94
CA GLY A 104 10.03 -8.21 -4.08
C GLY A 104 9.55 -9.64 -4.27
N TYR A 105 8.62 -9.91 -5.20
CA TYR A 105 7.95 -11.22 -5.29
C TYR A 105 8.88 -12.37 -5.65
N GLN A 106 9.92 -12.12 -6.45
CA GLN A 106 10.92 -13.14 -6.71
C GLN A 106 11.50 -13.66 -5.39
N TYR A 107 11.90 -12.77 -4.48
CA TYR A 107 12.45 -13.14 -3.18
C TYR A 107 11.43 -13.89 -2.32
N LEU A 108 10.17 -13.45 -2.28
CA LEU A 108 9.11 -14.15 -1.53
C LEU A 108 8.93 -15.59 -2.05
N ARG A 109 8.89 -15.77 -3.38
CA ARG A 109 8.71 -17.09 -3.99
C ARG A 109 9.91 -18.03 -3.77
N GLU A 110 11.13 -17.50 -3.84
CA GLU A 110 12.36 -18.24 -3.54
C GLU A 110 12.40 -18.71 -2.08
N ASN A 111 11.74 -17.99 -1.17
CA ASN A 111 11.62 -18.34 0.25
C ASN A 111 10.32 -19.12 0.58
N GLY A 112 9.60 -19.61 -0.42
CA GLY A 112 8.42 -20.47 -0.24
C GLY A 112 7.20 -19.74 0.31
N ILE A 113 7.15 -18.40 0.23
CA ILE A 113 6.02 -17.59 0.70
C ILE A 113 4.93 -17.58 -0.37
N ASP A 114 3.70 -17.90 0.04
CA ASP A 114 2.53 -17.84 -0.82
C ASP A 114 2.09 -16.39 -1.05
N ILE A 115 1.77 -16.07 -2.32
CA ILE A 115 1.32 -14.75 -2.77
C ILE A 115 -0.06 -14.91 -3.40
N TYR A 116 -1.07 -14.31 -2.79
CA TYR A 116 -2.41 -14.20 -3.36
C TYR A 116 -2.48 -13.01 -4.30
N GLY A 117 -3.06 -13.18 -5.48
CA GLY A 117 -3.24 -12.11 -6.46
C GLY A 117 -4.30 -12.47 -7.50
N ALA A 118 -4.83 -11.47 -8.19
CA ALA A 118 -5.85 -11.65 -9.18
C ALA A 118 -5.32 -12.34 -10.46
N ASP A 119 -6.18 -13.08 -11.15
CA ASP A 119 -5.89 -13.68 -12.46
C ASP A 119 -5.48 -12.60 -13.48
N ARG A 120 -6.18 -11.47 -13.51
CA ARG A 120 -5.85 -10.36 -14.40
C ARG A 120 -4.47 -9.77 -14.15
N THR A 121 -4.00 -9.74 -12.89
CA THR A 121 -2.62 -9.37 -12.55
C THR A 121 -1.61 -10.29 -13.23
N CYS A 122 -1.86 -11.61 -13.18
CA CYS A 122 -0.99 -12.59 -13.83
C CYS A 122 -0.94 -12.42 -15.35
N GLU A 123 -2.07 -12.10 -15.98
CA GLU A 123 -2.15 -11.81 -17.42
C GLU A 123 -1.38 -10.53 -17.77
N LEU A 124 -1.58 -9.45 -17.02
CA LEU A 124 -0.89 -8.16 -17.25
C LEU A 124 0.63 -8.27 -17.07
N ILE A 125 1.11 -9.09 -16.15
CA ILE A 125 2.53 -9.39 -16.03
C ILE A 125 3.07 -10.03 -17.32
N ASP A 126 2.34 -11.00 -17.91
CA ASP A 126 2.73 -11.60 -19.19
C ASP A 126 2.65 -10.61 -20.35
N GLU A 127 1.56 -9.85 -20.41
CA GLU A 127 1.29 -8.93 -21.51
C GLU A 127 2.21 -7.70 -21.50
N ARG A 128 2.50 -7.15 -20.33
CA ARG A 128 3.08 -5.80 -20.17
C ARG A 128 4.33 -5.74 -19.29
N GLY A 129 4.68 -6.79 -18.53
CA GLY A 129 5.79 -6.74 -17.57
C GLY A 129 7.09 -6.25 -18.18
N PHE A 130 7.46 -6.73 -19.37
CA PHE A 130 8.65 -6.27 -20.08
C PHE A 130 8.56 -4.80 -20.49
N GLN A 131 7.42 -4.35 -21.03
CA GLN A 131 7.22 -2.95 -21.42
C GLN A 131 7.26 -2.03 -20.20
N THR A 132 6.64 -2.42 -19.09
CA THR A 132 6.66 -1.69 -17.83
C THR A 132 8.10 -1.54 -17.31
N GLN A 133 8.90 -2.62 -17.33
CA GLN A 133 10.30 -2.58 -16.96
C GLN A 133 11.10 -1.59 -17.83
N GLN A 134 10.97 -1.67 -19.16
CA GLN A 134 11.65 -0.77 -20.08
C GLN A 134 11.22 0.69 -19.90
N GLN A 135 9.95 0.93 -19.63
CA GLN A 135 9.42 2.26 -19.38
C GLN A 135 10.02 2.88 -18.11
N ILE A 136 10.07 2.13 -17.01
CA ILE A 136 10.72 2.60 -15.76
C ILE A 136 12.18 2.92 -16.01
N ILE A 137 12.92 2.03 -16.68
CA ILE A 137 14.34 2.25 -17.04
C ILE A 137 14.51 3.54 -17.85
N SER A 138 13.57 3.85 -18.75
CA SER A 138 13.61 5.06 -19.58
C SER A 138 13.41 6.37 -18.80
N TRP A 139 12.77 6.32 -17.64
CA TRP A 139 12.54 7.49 -16.77
C TRP A 139 13.73 7.78 -15.84
N LEU A 140 14.63 6.81 -15.67
CA LEU A 140 15.77 6.95 -14.77
C LEU A 140 16.85 7.84 -15.37
N THR A 141 17.36 8.74 -14.54
CA THR A 141 18.47 9.63 -14.89
C THR A 141 19.82 8.91 -14.81
N PRO A 142 20.89 9.42 -15.44
CA PRO A 142 22.23 8.85 -15.30
C PRO A 142 22.74 8.75 -13.85
N ALA A 143 22.29 9.64 -12.96
CA ALA A 143 22.64 9.60 -11.54
C ALA A 143 22.01 8.40 -10.80
N GLN A 144 20.94 7.82 -11.35
CA GLN A 144 20.21 6.68 -10.81
C GLN A 144 20.68 5.33 -11.41
N LYS A 145 21.92 5.25 -11.84
CA LYS A 145 22.50 4.06 -12.47
C LYS A 145 22.30 2.79 -11.64
N HIS A 146 22.50 2.88 -10.33
CA HIS A 146 22.32 1.73 -9.41
C HIS A 146 20.87 1.23 -9.36
N ILE A 147 19.89 2.13 -9.50
CA ILE A 147 18.48 1.78 -9.60
C ILE A 147 18.20 1.09 -10.94
N LYS A 148 18.75 1.63 -12.01
CA LYS A 148 18.63 1.06 -13.35
C LYS A 148 19.13 -0.37 -13.40
N GLU A 149 20.30 -0.66 -12.81
CA GLU A 149 20.88 -2.02 -12.74
C GLU A 149 19.94 -3.01 -12.04
N VAL A 150 19.21 -2.58 -11.00
CA VAL A 150 18.22 -3.42 -10.33
C VAL A 150 17.04 -3.71 -11.27
N TYR A 151 16.49 -2.69 -11.94
CA TYR A 151 15.38 -2.91 -12.87
C TYR A 151 15.76 -3.72 -14.11
N GLU A 152 17.01 -3.59 -14.63
CA GLU A 152 17.49 -4.39 -15.74
C GLU A 152 17.54 -5.90 -15.43
N THR A 153 17.70 -6.27 -14.17
CA THR A 153 17.77 -7.67 -13.72
C THR A 153 16.51 -8.17 -13.01
N MET A 154 15.52 -7.30 -12.81
CA MET A 154 14.29 -7.64 -12.11
C MET A 154 13.45 -8.67 -12.88
N VAL A 155 12.97 -9.66 -12.18
CA VAL A 155 12.04 -10.66 -12.71
C VAL A 155 10.63 -10.35 -12.17
N PHE A 156 9.71 -10.02 -13.07
CA PHE A 156 8.30 -9.86 -12.74
C PHE A 156 7.71 -11.23 -12.41
N THR A 157 7.56 -11.50 -11.13
CA THR A 157 7.15 -12.80 -10.60
C THR A 157 5.66 -12.79 -10.27
N LYS A 158 4.92 -13.77 -10.80
CA LYS A 158 3.48 -13.88 -10.59
C LYS A 158 3.10 -14.37 -9.20
N PRO A 159 1.93 -13.96 -8.68
CA PRO A 159 1.26 -14.66 -7.59
C PRO A 159 1.10 -16.16 -7.89
N ASN A 160 1.10 -16.99 -6.84
CA ASN A 160 0.93 -18.45 -6.97
C ASN A 160 -0.39 -18.96 -6.37
N LYS A 161 -1.13 -18.08 -5.70
CA LYS A 161 -2.50 -18.31 -5.22
C LYS A 161 -3.41 -17.33 -5.95
N VAL A 162 -3.94 -17.79 -7.08
CA VAL A 162 -4.69 -16.94 -8.00
C VAL A 162 -6.17 -17.00 -7.70
N PHE A 163 -6.84 -15.85 -7.71
CA PHE A 163 -8.29 -15.71 -7.58
C PHE A 163 -8.87 -14.90 -8.76
N PRO A 164 -10.15 -15.12 -9.13
CA PRO A 164 -10.81 -14.32 -10.16
C PRO A 164 -10.94 -12.86 -9.71
N LEU A 165 -10.51 -11.91 -10.54
CA LEU A 165 -10.50 -10.47 -10.22
C LEU A 165 -11.88 -9.97 -9.77
N GLU A 166 -12.93 -10.27 -10.54
CA GLU A 166 -14.30 -9.78 -10.31
C GLU A 166 -14.93 -10.32 -9.02
N GLU A 167 -14.48 -11.49 -8.57
CA GLU A 167 -15.00 -12.12 -7.35
C GLU A 167 -14.27 -11.63 -6.11
N GLY A 168 -12.98 -11.20 -6.28
CA GLY A 168 -12.10 -10.93 -5.17
C GLY A 168 -11.84 -12.19 -4.33
N ILE A 169 -11.40 -12.02 -3.08
CA ILE A 169 -11.22 -13.13 -2.15
C ILE A 169 -11.34 -12.67 -0.69
N PHE A 170 -11.89 -13.53 0.15
CA PHE A 170 -11.88 -13.42 1.60
C PHE A 170 -10.86 -14.38 2.19
N LEU A 171 -9.92 -13.88 2.99
CA LEU A 171 -8.89 -14.66 3.65
C LEU A 171 -8.98 -14.46 5.16
N ARG A 172 -9.25 -15.54 5.89
CA ARG A 172 -9.06 -15.57 7.35
C ARG A 172 -7.63 -16.05 7.64
N ILE A 173 -6.80 -15.16 8.16
CA ILE A 173 -5.40 -15.47 8.53
C ILE A 173 -5.21 -15.04 9.98
N GLY A 174 -4.85 -16.00 10.84
CA GLY A 174 -4.77 -15.76 12.27
C GLY A 174 -6.11 -15.25 12.85
N ASP A 175 -6.05 -14.08 13.47
CA ASP A 175 -7.20 -13.45 14.14
C ASP A 175 -7.86 -12.36 13.28
N LEU A 176 -7.42 -12.19 12.02
CA LEU A 176 -7.88 -11.11 11.14
C LEU A 176 -8.53 -11.61 9.86
N ASP A 177 -9.53 -10.83 9.39
CA ASP A 177 -10.20 -11.00 8.12
C ASP A 177 -9.67 -9.99 7.10
N PHE A 178 -9.20 -10.51 5.96
CA PHE A 178 -8.71 -9.72 4.82
C PHE A 178 -9.70 -9.87 3.66
N GLU A 179 -10.42 -8.82 3.35
CA GLU A 179 -11.25 -8.75 2.15
C GLU A 179 -10.43 -8.10 1.03
N VAL A 180 -10.12 -8.86 -0.02
CA VAL A 180 -9.50 -8.36 -1.24
C VAL A 180 -10.61 -8.11 -2.25
N PHE A 181 -10.80 -6.85 -2.65
CA PHE A 181 -11.96 -6.44 -3.43
C PHE A 181 -11.54 -5.63 -4.65
N PHE A 182 -12.17 -5.94 -5.80
CA PHE A 182 -12.06 -5.17 -7.04
C PHE A 182 -13.24 -4.21 -7.15
N PRO A 183 -13.02 -2.89 -7.03
CA PRO A 183 -14.10 -1.91 -7.12
C PRO A 183 -14.43 -1.49 -8.56
N GLY A 184 -13.66 -1.95 -9.55
CA GLY A 184 -13.66 -1.56 -10.95
C GLY A 184 -12.28 -1.05 -11.38
N GLU A 185 -12.09 -0.88 -12.69
CA GLU A 185 -10.84 -0.35 -13.24
C GLU A 185 -10.52 1.05 -12.69
N SER A 186 -9.24 1.35 -12.52
CA SER A 186 -8.79 2.60 -11.92
C SER A 186 -7.42 3.04 -12.45
N HIS A 187 -6.39 3.12 -11.59
CA HIS A 187 -5.00 3.41 -11.96
C HIS A 187 -4.40 2.33 -12.87
N SER A 188 -4.85 1.10 -12.71
CA SER A 188 -4.62 -0.02 -13.64
C SER A 188 -5.86 -0.91 -13.74
N PRO A 189 -5.95 -1.80 -14.76
CA PRO A 189 -7.13 -2.65 -14.96
C PRO A 189 -7.31 -3.74 -13.92
N ASP A 190 -6.33 -3.95 -13.04
CA ASP A 190 -6.28 -5.03 -12.05
C ASP A 190 -6.20 -4.56 -10.60
N ASN A 191 -6.27 -3.23 -10.35
CA ASN A 191 -6.13 -2.72 -8.99
C ASN A 191 -7.24 -3.26 -8.07
N VAL A 192 -6.84 -4.02 -7.07
CA VAL A 192 -7.70 -4.40 -5.95
C VAL A 192 -7.30 -3.60 -4.70
N VAL A 193 -8.22 -3.53 -3.74
CA VAL A 193 -7.98 -2.98 -2.41
C VAL A 193 -8.05 -4.08 -1.37
N VAL A 194 -7.43 -3.86 -0.21
CA VAL A 194 -7.48 -4.81 0.90
C VAL A 194 -8.09 -4.12 2.12
N TYR A 195 -9.22 -4.62 2.59
CA TYR A 195 -9.86 -4.14 3.81
C TYR A 195 -9.63 -5.12 4.96
N ILE A 196 -9.19 -4.60 6.11
CA ILE A 196 -8.99 -5.34 7.35
C ILE A 196 -10.00 -4.83 8.36
N SER A 197 -11.07 -5.61 8.56
CA SER A 197 -12.24 -5.17 9.32
C SER A 197 -11.91 -4.86 10.78
N GLU A 198 -11.13 -5.70 11.44
CA GLU A 198 -10.76 -5.53 12.85
C GLU A 198 -9.90 -4.28 13.09
N CYS A 199 -9.18 -3.85 12.06
CA CYS A 199 -8.37 -2.63 12.10
C CYS A 199 -9.13 -1.40 11.59
N CYS A 200 -10.33 -1.55 11.01
CA CYS A 200 -11.02 -0.50 10.23
C CYS A 200 -10.08 0.17 9.22
N LEU A 201 -9.21 -0.61 8.56
CA LEU A 201 -8.15 -0.15 7.68
C LEU A 201 -8.39 -0.61 6.25
N LEU A 202 -8.27 0.32 5.30
CA LEU A 202 -8.31 0.05 3.87
C LEU A 202 -6.93 0.37 3.25
N PHE A 203 -6.26 -0.63 2.69
CA PHE A 203 -5.14 -0.39 1.80
C PHE A 203 -5.68 -0.11 0.40
N GLY A 204 -5.61 1.17 0.01
CA GLY A 204 -6.14 1.66 -1.27
C GLY A 204 -5.15 1.53 -2.42
N GLY A 205 -3.87 1.27 -2.11
CA GLY A 205 -2.83 1.10 -3.12
C GLY A 205 -2.70 2.28 -4.08
N CYS A 206 -2.40 1.98 -5.33
CA CYS A 206 -2.19 3.00 -6.39
C CYS A 206 -3.46 3.76 -6.77
N MET A 207 -4.65 3.18 -6.49
CA MET A 207 -5.90 3.84 -6.87
C MET A 207 -6.28 5.02 -5.98
N VAL A 208 -5.66 5.17 -4.79
CA VAL A 208 -5.91 6.28 -3.87
C VAL A 208 -4.69 7.17 -3.80
N LYS A 209 -4.89 8.49 -3.88
CA LYS A 209 -3.83 9.51 -3.79
C LYS A 209 -3.81 10.18 -2.42
N THR A 210 -2.61 10.52 -1.94
CA THR A 210 -2.43 11.30 -0.71
C THR A 210 -3.00 12.71 -0.84
N LEU A 211 -3.37 13.36 0.26
CA LEU A 211 -3.90 14.74 0.26
C LEU A 211 -2.93 15.77 -0.33
N HIS A 212 -1.63 15.48 -0.33
CA HIS A 212 -0.62 16.36 -0.90
C HIS A 212 -0.38 16.14 -2.40
N ALA A 213 -1.05 15.17 -3.03
CA ALA A 213 -0.95 14.96 -4.46
C ALA A 213 -1.61 16.09 -5.22
N GLU A 214 -0.88 16.72 -6.14
CA GLU A 214 -1.38 17.78 -7.01
C GLU A 214 -1.87 17.23 -8.36
N ASN A 215 -1.61 15.94 -8.64
CA ASN A 215 -2.00 15.26 -9.87
C ASN A 215 -2.04 13.74 -9.64
N LEU A 216 -2.47 13.00 -10.66
CA LEU A 216 -2.66 11.55 -10.61
C LEU A 216 -1.35 10.75 -10.75
N GLY A 217 -0.23 11.39 -11.09
CA GLY A 217 1.01 10.72 -11.42
C GLY A 217 0.94 9.99 -12.77
N PHE A 218 1.52 8.79 -12.85
CA PHE A 218 1.44 7.95 -14.04
C PHE A 218 0.00 7.49 -14.28
N THR A 219 -0.49 7.64 -15.50
CA THR A 219 -1.86 7.26 -15.91
C THR A 219 -1.89 6.45 -17.21
N GLY A 220 -0.74 5.93 -17.65
CA GLY A 220 -0.61 5.20 -18.91
C GLY A 220 -1.41 3.90 -18.97
N ASP A 221 -1.69 3.29 -17.83
CA ASP A 221 -2.51 2.07 -17.71
C ASP A 221 -3.90 2.34 -17.12
N ALA A 222 -4.22 3.62 -16.81
CA ALA A 222 -5.44 3.98 -16.10
C ALA A 222 -6.67 4.02 -16.98
N ASN A 223 -7.82 3.62 -16.42
CA ASN A 223 -9.13 3.94 -16.98
C ASN A 223 -9.70 5.18 -16.29
N LEU A 224 -9.38 6.37 -16.83
CA LEU A 224 -9.76 7.65 -16.24
C LEU A 224 -11.28 7.86 -16.14
N SER A 225 -12.08 7.21 -16.99
CA SER A 225 -13.55 7.31 -16.96
C SER A 225 -14.17 6.46 -15.85
N GLU A 226 -13.60 5.28 -15.59
CA GLU A 226 -14.10 4.35 -14.59
C GLU A 226 -13.53 4.65 -13.18
N TRP A 227 -12.33 5.18 -13.09
CA TRP A 227 -11.64 5.40 -11.81
C TRP A 227 -12.47 6.20 -10.79
N PRO A 228 -13.15 7.33 -11.14
CA PRO A 228 -14.01 8.02 -10.16
C PRO A 228 -15.21 7.18 -9.71
N LEU A 229 -15.72 6.29 -10.57
CA LEU A 229 -16.83 5.40 -10.24
C LEU A 229 -16.37 4.31 -9.27
N SER A 230 -15.23 3.70 -9.53
CA SER A 230 -14.57 2.72 -8.65
C SER A 230 -14.30 3.28 -7.25
N LEU A 231 -13.85 4.55 -7.15
CA LEU A 231 -13.66 5.22 -5.86
C LEU A 231 -14.96 5.46 -5.11
N LYS A 232 -16.06 5.78 -5.82
CA LYS A 232 -17.40 5.91 -5.18
C LYS A 232 -17.89 4.57 -4.65
N VAL A 233 -17.59 3.46 -5.33
CA VAL A 233 -17.87 2.11 -4.82
C VAL A 233 -17.13 1.87 -3.50
N LEU A 234 -15.87 2.28 -3.37
CA LEU A 234 -15.13 2.17 -2.11
C LEU A 234 -15.78 2.97 -0.98
N GLN A 235 -16.18 4.22 -1.23
CA GLN A 235 -16.86 5.06 -0.22
C GLN A 235 -18.14 4.41 0.28
N GLN A 236 -18.91 3.77 -0.62
CA GLN A 236 -20.17 3.11 -0.28
C GLN A 236 -19.96 1.79 0.46
N LYS A 237 -18.97 1.01 0.04
CA LYS A 237 -18.69 -0.32 0.60
C LYS A 237 -18.01 -0.26 1.96
N TYR A 238 -17.11 0.70 2.16
CA TYR A 238 -16.30 0.81 3.38
C TYR A 238 -16.51 2.13 4.14
N PRO A 239 -17.76 2.49 4.48
CA PRO A 239 -18.07 3.79 5.12
C PRO A 239 -17.46 3.92 6.53
N TYR A 240 -17.04 2.80 7.12
CA TYR A 240 -16.46 2.75 8.47
C TYR A 240 -14.92 2.59 8.46
N ALA A 241 -14.27 2.59 7.30
CA ALA A 241 -12.82 2.62 7.22
C ALA A 241 -12.31 3.93 7.84
N LYS A 242 -11.45 3.81 8.85
CA LYS A 242 -10.89 4.94 9.60
C LYS A 242 -9.52 5.34 9.11
N THR A 243 -8.79 4.40 8.53
CA THR A 243 -7.45 4.61 7.99
C THR A 243 -7.41 4.09 6.57
N ILE A 244 -7.05 4.96 5.65
CA ILE A 244 -6.84 4.64 4.24
C ILE A 244 -5.35 4.81 3.95
N ILE A 245 -4.71 3.78 3.40
CA ILE A 245 -3.28 3.81 3.07
C ILE A 245 -3.13 3.81 1.56
N PRO A 246 -2.59 4.89 0.96
CA PRO A 246 -2.23 4.94 -0.44
C PRO A 246 -0.87 4.29 -0.67
N HIS A 247 -0.56 3.89 -1.91
CA HIS A 247 0.82 3.48 -2.25
C HIS A 247 1.82 4.62 -2.10
N HIS A 248 1.44 5.86 -2.40
CA HIS A 248 2.37 6.98 -2.42
C HIS A 248 1.92 8.06 -1.45
N GLY A 249 2.80 8.42 -0.52
CA GLY A 249 2.60 9.47 0.47
C GLY A 249 1.89 9.05 1.75
N MET A 250 1.52 10.03 2.55
CA MET A 250 0.93 9.82 3.87
C MET A 250 -0.49 9.28 3.78
N TRP A 251 -0.81 8.42 4.73
CA TRP A 251 -2.16 7.90 4.96
C TRP A 251 -3.01 8.89 5.77
N ASP A 252 -4.32 8.75 5.63
CA ASP A 252 -5.34 9.54 6.35
C ASP A 252 -6.66 8.73 6.39
N ASP A 253 -7.78 9.41 6.50
CA ASP A 253 -9.12 8.84 6.46
C ASP A 253 -9.71 8.81 5.02
N MET A 254 -11.03 8.69 4.90
CA MET A 254 -11.76 8.65 3.63
C MET A 254 -11.61 9.94 2.78
N SER A 255 -11.06 11.01 3.34
CA SER A 255 -10.74 12.24 2.61
C SER A 255 -9.75 12.00 1.46
N LEU A 256 -8.85 10.99 1.58
CA LEU A 256 -7.95 10.60 0.49
C LEU A 256 -8.72 10.13 -0.75
N VAL A 257 -9.78 9.34 -0.55
CA VAL A 257 -10.62 8.85 -1.64
C VAL A 257 -11.35 10.01 -2.30
N GLN A 258 -11.91 10.94 -1.49
CA GLN A 258 -12.57 12.13 -2.02
C GLN A 258 -11.60 13.03 -2.78
N HIS A 259 -10.41 13.29 -2.22
CA HIS A 259 -9.36 14.06 -2.89
C HIS A 259 -8.96 13.45 -4.25
N THR A 260 -8.87 12.12 -4.32
CA THR A 260 -8.56 11.44 -5.59
C THR A 260 -9.68 11.62 -6.61
N ILE A 261 -10.95 11.57 -6.19
CA ILE A 261 -12.10 11.89 -7.05
C ILE A 261 -12.00 13.33 -7.57
N ASP A 262 -11.66 14.27 -6.70
CA ASP A 262 -11.54 15.69 -7.06
C ASP A 262 -10.42 15.91 -8.10
N LEU A 263 -9.27 15.21 -7.95
CA LEU A 263 -8.18 15.24 -8.95
C LEU A 263 -8.57 14.64 -10.31
N LEU A 264 -9.52 13.70 -10.34
CA LEU A 264 -10.00 13.06 -11.57
C LEU A 264 -11.08 13.87 -12.29
N THR A 265 -11.76 14.78 -11.59
CA THR A 265 -12.95 15.49 -12.10
C THR A 265 -12.73 16.97 -12.34
N ASN A 266 -11.59 17.54 -11.92
CA ASN A 266 -11.17 18.92 -12.16
C ASN A 266 -10.17 19.01 -13.31
#